data_19c12268181e41dd6968ae814fa63fe2
#
_entry.id   19c12268181e41dd6968ae814fa63fe2
#
_cell.length_a   1.000
_cell.length_b   1.000
_cell.length_c   1.000
_cell.angle_alpha   90.00
_cell.angle_beta   90.00
_cell.angle_gamma   90.00
#
_symmetry.space_group_name_H-M   'P 1'
#
loop_
_entity.id
_entity.type
_entity.pdbx_description
1 polymer ?
#
loop_
_entity_poly.entity_id
_entity_poly.type
_entity_poly.pdbx_seq_one_letter_code
_entity_poly.pdbx_strand_id
1 'polypeptide(L)'
;MVSCQEVIKLHSMAEVQIVAGAQGLDRLVRWVHFIDLPDVLPWVQGGELLIITGIGLQGKPEELKRLVQGLIDKKLAGMVINLGPYIESVPDDVVTIAEAANFPLFTLPWKVKLVGVMQEICSYIVMQQTEKHSISSFFEQLLLKPVAAEPELMEHAAVYGYDLSQSQQVVVISAILLTEQKLTRKNAKHNFVLIKTQLEQFVRDFFVMRGQKILLTLWMDKVLFLLPENVQDEKKNLSIVQLLVDQLGEHFTTLNVAAGIGSPAPLLQNIRESYLQANKALWFAESLATKQCVYTYESLGIYKLLFEIPLEKLQAYCEEIIGTLEEHDQHYKMDLVNSLFVYFEENGNVVKTSKRLFVHRNTLDYRLKKIEDVSGKKLANSYDRLMLQLGVIIARQLGGGHNRNTYNVRKYEKISHTL
;
A
#
# COMPACT_ATOMS: atom_id res chain seq x y z
N MET A 1 15.69 -2.21 1.17
CA MET A 1 16.32 -3.09 0.17
C MET A 1 16.67 -2.20 -1.01
N VAL A 2 17.78 -2.46 -1.65
CA VAL A 2 18.37 -1.62 -2.71
C VAL A 2 18.10 -2.30 -4.05
N SER A 3 17.71 -1.56 -5.10
CA SER A 3 17.52 -2.13 -6.44
C SER A 3 18.86 -2.22 -7.21
N CYS A 4 18.93 -3.07 -8.23
CA CYS A 4 20.06 -3.08 -9.15
C CYS A 4 20.27 -1.69 -9.79
N GLN A 5 19.19 -0.97 -10.09
CA GLN A 5 19.27 0.39 -10.65
C GLN A 5 19.95 1.39 -9.71
N GLU A 6 19.76 1.25 -8.40
CA GLU A 6 20.44 2.09 -7.40
C GLU A 6 21.92 1.70 -7.26
N VAL A 7 22.20 0.39 -7.27
CA VAL A 7 23.59 -0.12 -7.18
C VAL A 7 24.46 0.39 -8.32
N ILE A 8 23.98 0.38 -9.57
CA ILE A 8 24.78 0.83 -10.72
C ILE A 8 25.04 2.34 -10.74
N LYS A 9 24.33 3.12 -9.89
CA LYS A 9 24.59 4.57 -9.75
C LYS A 9 25.69 4.90 -8.73
N LEU A 10 26.20 3.91 -8.01
CA LEU A 10 27.28 4.11 -7.05
C LEU A 10 28.57 4.52 -7.75
N HIS A 11 29.42 5.28 -7.05
CA HIS A 11 30.63 5.82 -7.64
C HIS A 11 31.59 4.72 -8.14
N SER A 12 31.76 3.65 -7.37
CA SER A 12 32.60 2.51 -7.78
C SER A 12 32.06 1.73 -8.98
N MET A 13 30.81 1.92 -9.33
CA MET A 13 30.12 1.32 -10.48
C MET A 13 30.05 2.26 -11.70
N ALA A 14 30.77 3.40 -11.69
CA ALA A 14 30.72 4.39 -12.77
C ALA A 14 31.12 3.85 -14.16
N GLU A 15 31.95 2.81 -14.21
CA GLU A 15 32.39 2.15 -15.46
C GLU A 15 31.56 0.88 -15.78
N VAL A 16 30.45 0.64 -15.06
CA VAL A 16 29.59 -0.52 -15.32
C VAL A 16 28.88 -0.40 -16.66
N GLN A 17 28.80 -1.52 -17.39
CA GLN A 17 27.97 -1.61 -18.59
C GLN A 17 26.90 -2.66 -18.39
N ILE A 18 25.66 -2.34 -18.80
CA ILE A 18 24.55 -3.28 -18.83
C ILE A 18 24.64 -4.07 -20.13
N VAL A 19 24.85 -5.38 -20.03
CA VAL A 19 24.98 -6.26 -21.20
C VAL A 19 23.68 -6.90 -21.56
N ALA A 20 22.83 -7.24 -20.55
CA ALA A 20 21.52 -7.84 -20.75
C ALA A 20 20.60 -7.56 -19.55
N GLY A 21 19.31 -7.80 -19.73
CA GLY A 21 18.28 -7.77 -18.68
C GLY A 21 18.00 -6.37 -18.15
N ALA A 22 18.08 -5.34 -18.97
CA ALA A 22 17.80 -3.95 -18.57
C ALA A 22 16.39 -3.75 -17.98
N GLN A 23 15.41 -4.55 -18.37
CA GLN A 23 14.05 -4.51 -17.80
C GLN A 23 13.96 -5.10 -16.38
N GLY A 24 15.01 -5.79 -15.90
CA GLY A 24 15.08 -6.37 -14.56
C GLY A 24 15.86 -5.52 -13.55
N LEU A 25 16.18 -4.26 -13.84
CA LEU A 25 16.94 -3.38 -12.95
C LEU A 25 16.22 -3.01 -11.66
N ASP A 26 14.92 -3.23 -11.57
CA ASP A 26 14.08 -3.12 -10.37
C ASP A 26 14.27 -4.27 -9.37
N ARG A 27 14.98 -5.34 -9.76
CA ARG A 27 15.27 -6.47 -8.86
C ARG A 27 16.04 -5.99 -7.64
N LEU A 28 15.59 -6.49 -6.47
CA LEU A 28 16.13 -6.07 -5.18
C LEU A 28 17.38 -6.84 -4.81
N VAL A 29 18.46 -6.12 -4.52
CA VAL A 29 19.72 -6.65 -4.04
C VAL A 29 19.67 -6.74 -2.52
N ARG A 30 19.69 -7.95 -1.97
CA ARG A 30 19.75 -8.20 -0.53
C ARG A 30 21.16 -8.11 0.01
N TRP A 31 22.11 -8.62 -0.77
CA TRP A 31 23.51 -8.68 -0.44
C TRP A 31 24.35 -8.79 -1.71
N VAL A 32 25.67 -8.56 -1.62
CA VAL A 32 26.62 -8.79 -2.69
C VAL A 32 27.58 -9.91 -2.29
N HIS A 33 27.85 -10.83 -3.22
CA HIS A 33 28.82 -11.89 -3.07
C HIS A 33 29.89 -11.79 -4.16
N PHE A 34 31.13 -12.01 -3.77
CA PHE A 34 32.23 -12.28 -4.69
C PHE A 34 32.60 -13.76 -4.54
N ILE A 35 32.33 -14.55 -5.55
CA ILE A 35 32.58 -16.00 -5.53
C ILE A 35 33.02 -16.44 -6.90
N ASP A 36 34.27 -16.95 -7.01
CA ASP A 36 34.82 -17.53 -8.21
C ASP A 36 34.94 -19.06 -8.15
N LEU A 37 33.99 -19.72 -7.51
CA LEU A 37 33.92 -21.18 -7.48
C LEU A 37 33.10 -21.72 -8.65
N PRO A 38 33.52 -22.83 -9.29
CA PRO A 38 32.74 -23.47 -10.35
C PRO A 38 31.35 -23.95 -9.86
N ASP A 39 31.24 -24.32 -8.58
CA ASP A 39 30.03 -24.81 -7.93
C ASP A 39 29.50 -23.80 -6.90
N VAL A 40 29.11 -22.63 -7.38
CA VAL A 40 28.57 -21.55 -6.52
C VAL A 40 27.09 -21.73 -6.20
N LEU A 41 26.32 -22.44 -7.02
CA LEU A 41 24.86 -22.52 -6.92
C LEU A 41 24.33 -23.02 -5.57
N PRO A 42 24.95 -23.99 -4.86
CA PRO A 42 24.53 -24.39 -3.53
C PRO A 42 24.68 -23.30 -2.47
N TRP A 43 25.54 -22.31 -2.69
CA TRP A 43 25.90 -21.26 -1.72
C TRP A 43 25.05 -20.00 -1.80
N VAL A 44 24.26 -19.84 -2.86
CA VAL A 44 23.37 -18.70 -3.06
C VAL A 44 21.91 -19.04 -2.69
N GLN A 45 21.23 -18.06 -2.10
CA GLN A 45 19.87 -18.23 -1.57
C GLN A 45 18.79 -17.50 -2.37
N GLY A 46 19.19 -16.56 -3.24
CA GLY A 46 18.31 -15.69 -4.02
C GLY A 46 18.26 -14.25 -3.50
N GLY A 47 18.19 -13.31 -4.44
CA GLY A 47 18.23 -11.88 -4.15
C GLY A 47 19.62 -11.30 -3.93
N GLU A 48 20.71 -12.08 -4.15
CA GLU A 48 22.08 -11.58 -4.14
C GLU A 48 22.46 -11.01 -5.50
N LEU A 49 23.41 -10.06 -5.49
CA LEU A 49 24.18 -9.65 -6.65
C LEU A 49 25.51 -10.41 -6.63
N LEU A 50 25.74 -11.28 -7.60
CA LEU A 50 26.98 -12.05 -7.69
C LEU A 50 28.02 -11.29 -8.50
N ILE A 51 29.26 -11.20 -7.99
CA ILE A 51 30.43 -10.67 -8.71
C ILE A 51 31.39 -11.83 -8.97
N ILE A 52 31.88 -11.95 -10.21
CA ILE A 52 32.89 -12.94 -10.59
C ILE A 52 33.99 -12.32 -11.42
N THR A 53 35.19 -12.92 -11.40
CA THR A 53 36.27 -12.68 -12.36
C THR A 53 36.37 -13.79 -13.43
N GLY A 54 35.72 -14.93 -13.16
CA GLY A 54 35.76 -16.09 -14.06
C GLY A 54 36.96 -17.01 -13.92
N ILE A 55 37.85 -16.78 -12.93
CA ILE A 55 39.02 -17.64 -12.71
C ILE A 55 38.59 -19.11 -12.47
N GLY A 56 37.47 -19.35 -11.80
CA GLY A 56 36.95 -20.67 -11.55
C GLY A 56 36.36 -21.37 -12.77
N LEU A 57 35.99 -20.61 -13.81
CA LEU A 57 35.39 -21.14 -15.04
C LEU A 57 36.43 -21.63 -16.08
N GLN A 58 37.73 -21.39 -15.82
CA GLN A 58 38.82 -21.86 -16.66
C GLN A 58 38.67 -21.55 -18.16
N GLY A 59 38.07 -20.42 -18.50
CA GLY A 59 37.84 -19.99 -19.89
C GLY A 59 36.82 -20.83 -20.68
N LYS A 60 35.95 -21.61 -20.03
CA LYS A 60 34.94 -22.42 -20.69
C LYS A 60 33.61 -21.66 -20.80
N PRO A 61 33.15 -21.22 -21.98
CA PRO A 61 31.92 -20.48 -22.17
C PRO A 61 30.67 -21.25 -21.68
N GLU A 62 30.65 -22.57 -21.86
CA GLU A 62 29.51 -23.43 -21.42
C GLU A 62 29.32 -23.42 -19.92
N GLU A 63 30.38 -23.29 -19.13
CA GLU A 63 30.27 -23.21 -17.67
C GLU A 63 29.67 -21.86 -17.22
N LEU A 64 30.04 -20.74 -17.93
CA LEU A 64 29.41 -19.44 -17.68
C LEU A 64 27.93 -19.47 -18.01
N LYS A 65 27.50 -20.12 -19.08
CA LYS A 65 26.12 -20.31 -19.49
C LYS A 65 25.33 -21.08 -18.43
N ARG A 66 25.85 -22.21 -17.97
CA ARG A 66 25.25 -23.03 -16.90
C ARG A 66 25.11 -22.23 -15.61
N LEU A 67 26.13 -21.46 -15.27
CA LEU A 67 26.11 -20.60 -14.09
C LEU A 67 24.99 -19.59 -14.19
N VAL A 68 24.88 -18.80 -15.26
CA VAL A 68 23.86 -17.79 -15.44
C VAL A 68 22.45 -18.39 -15.39
N GLN A 69 22.23 -19.53 -16.06
CA GLN A 69 20.94 -20.22 -15.98
C GLN A 69 20.60 -20.63 -14.52
N GLY A 70 21.57 -21.19 -13.79
CA GLY A 70 21.36 -21.56 -12.40
C GLY A 70 21.09 -20.39 -11.47
N LEU A 71 21.70 -19.22 -11.72
CA LEU A 71 21.47 -17.99 -10.97
C LEU A 71 20.06 -17.43 -11.23
N ILE A 72 19.57 -17.52 -12.48
CA ILE A 72 18.20 -17.17 -12.87
C ILE A 72 17.20 -18.06 -12.12
N ASP A 73 17.42 -19.37 -12.12
CA ASP A 73 16.56 -20.35 -11.45
C ASP A 73 16.53 -20.14 -9.92
N LYS A 74 17.65 -19.73 -9.35
CA LYS A 74 17.80 -19.33 -7.93
C LYS A 74 17.25 -17.93 -7.62
N LYS A 75 16.78 -17.19 -8.63
CA LYS A 75 16.23 -15.83 -8.47
C LYS A 75 17.22 -14.83 -7.86
N LEU A 76 18.46 -14.85 -8.30
CA LEU A 76 19.41 -13.81 -7.91
C LEU A 76 18.97 -12.45 -8.48
N ALA A 77 19.45 -11.37 -7.86
CA ALA A 77 19.16 -10.01 -8.30
C ALA A 77 19.83 -9.69 -9.64
N GLY A 78 21.07 -10.17 -9.82
CA GLY A 78 21.85 -9.96 -11.03
C GLY A 78 23.26 -10.53 -10.90
N MET A 79 24.05 -10.29 -11.92
CA MET A 79 25.44 -10.74 -11.96
C MET A 79 26.36 -9.65 -12.56
N VAL A 80 27.53 -9.47 -11.97
CA VAL A 80 28.60 -8.58 -12.46
C VAL A 80 29.81 -9.43 -12.88
N ILE A 81 30.23 -9.30 -14.12
CA ILE A 81 31.42 -9.97 -14.66
C ILE A 81 32.55 -8.93 -14.77
N ASN A 82 33.66 -9.18 -14.10
CA ASN A 82 34.82 -8.36 -14.21
C ASN A 82 35.67 -8.84 -15.43
N LEU A 83 35.54 -8.13 -16.56
CA LEU A 83 36.21 -8.48 -17.82
C LEU A 83 37.71 -8.32 -17.72
N GLY A 84 38.42 -9.38 -18.03
CA GLY A 84 39.88 -9.42 -17.93
C GLY A 84 40.46 -10.72 -18.48
N PRO A 85 41.60 -11.20 -17.92
CA PRO A 85 42.34 -12.32 -18.49
C PRO A 85 41.60 -13.67 -18.48
N TYR A 86 40.49 -13.79 -17.68
CA TYR A 86 39.72 -15.04 -17.56
C TYR A 86 38.44 -15.03 -18.38
N ILE A 87 37.82 -13.85 -18.55
CA ILE A 87 36.65 -13.61 -19.40
C ILE A 87 36.92 -12.30 -20.15
N GLU A 88 37.26 -12.39 -21.44
CA GLU A 88 37.50 -11.21 -22.28
C GLU A 88 36.21 -10.54 -22.75
N SER A 89 35.21 -11.35 -23.03
CA SER A 89 33.86 -10.88 -23.45
C SER A 89 32.78 -11.84 -23.00
N VAL A 90 31.54 -11.33 -22.87
CA VAL A 90 30.39 -12.15 -22.54
C VAL A 90 29.88 -12.83 -23.83
N PRO A 91 29.72 -14.18 -23.86
CA PRO A 91 29.23 -14.89 -25.03
C PRO A 91 27.78 -14.50 -25.37
N ASP A 92 27.46 -14.43 -26.67
CA ASP A 92 26.12 -14.02 -27.15
C ASP A 92 24.96 -14.92 -26.64
N ASP A 93 25.22 -16.21 -26.46
CA ASP A 93 24.23 -17.14 -25.93
C ASP A 93 23.93 -16.89 -24.46
N VAL A 94 24.89 -16.42 -23.67
CA VAL A 94 24.69 -15.97 -22.28
C VAL A 94 23.88 -14.68 -22.23
N VAL A 95 24.18 -13.73 -23.12
CA VAL A 95 23.41 -12.49 -23.28
C VAL A 95 21.94 -12.81 -23.61
N THR A 96 21.73 -13.72 -24.56
CA THR A 96 20.37 -14.12 -24.98
C THR A 96 19.54 -14.72 -23.84
N ILE A 97 20.14 -15.58 -23.03
CA ILE A 97 19.48 -16.20 -21.87
C ILE A 97 19.14 -15.16 -20.80
N ALA A 98 20.09 -14.27 -20.49
CA ALA A 98 19.90 -13.24 -19.50
C ALA A 98 18.81 -12.22 -19.93
N GLU A 99 18.80 -11.84 -21.21
CA GLU A 99 17.76 -10.94 -21.75
C GLU A 99 16.36 -11.58 -21.70
N ALA A 100 16.24 -12.83 -22.15
CA ALA A 100 14.97 -13.56 -22.12
C ALA A 100 14.38 -13.70 -20.71
N ALA A 101 15.25 -13.75 -19.68
CA ALA A 101 14.85 -13.86 -18.27
C ALA A 101 14.72 -12.50 -17.56
N ASN A 102 14.95 -11.38 -18.24
CA ASN A 102 15.11 -10.06 -17.63
C ASN A 102 16.08 -10.13 -16.43
N PHE A 103 17.21 -10.83 -16.61
CA PHE A 103 18.23 -11.01 -15.59
C PHE A 103 19.35 -9.99 -15.78
N PRO A 104 19.51 -9.01 -14.87
CA PRO A 104 20.53 -7.99 -14.97
C PRO A 104 21.93 -8.58 -15.04
N LEU A 105 22.59 -8.43 -16.18
CA LEU A 105 23.95 -8.86 -16.42
C LEU A 105 24.80 -7.63 -16.70
N PHE A 106 25.81 -7.44 -15.87
CA PHE A 106 26.69 -6.30 -15.92
C PHE A 106 28.14 -6.71 -16.21
N THR A 107 28.87 -5.79 -16.78
CA THR A 107 30.35 -5.94 -16.93
C THR A 107 31.06 -4.77 -16.29
N LEU A 108 32.25 -5.04 -15.73
CA LEU A 108 33.18 -4.07 -15.21
C LEU A 108 34.58 -4.32 -15.83
N PRO A 109 35.32 -3.28 -16.20
CA PRO A 109 36.68 -3.43 -16.66
C PRO A 109 37.63 -3.99 -15.58
N TRP A 110 38.65 -4.76 -15.96
CA TRP A 110 39.60 -5.38 -15.04
C TRP A 110 40.34 -4.39 -14.13
N LYS A 111 40.55 -3.16 -14.59
CA LYS A 111 41.18 -2.09 -13.79
C LYS A 111 40.40 -1.65 -12.58
N VAL A 112 39.08 -1.96 -12.53
CA VAL A 112 38.20 -1.60 -11.39
C VAL A 112 38.51 -2.54 -10.22
N LYS A 113 38.83 -1.97 -9.07
CA LYS A 113 39.14 -2.73 -7.85
C LYS A 113 37.84 -3.24 -7.19
N LEU A 114 37.57 -4.53 -7.35
CA LEU A 114 36.32 -5.16 -6.83
C LEU A 114 36.13 -5.00 -5.32
N VAL A 115 37.24 -4.89 -4.55
CA VAL A 115 37.14 -4.65 -3.09
C VAL A 115 36.42 -3.34 -2.81
N GLY A 116 36.74 -2.27 -3.54
CA GLY A 116 36.04 -0.97 -3.40
C GLY A 116 34.59 -1.04 -3.82
N VAL A 117 34.28 -1.76 -4.91
CA VAL A 117 32.92 -2.00 -5.38
C VAL A 117 32.10 -2.72 -4.31
N MET A 118 32.62 -3.82 -3.77
CA MET A 118 31.96 -4.59 -2.73
C MET A 118 31.74 -3.76 -1.46
N GLN A 119 32.78 -3.04 -1.02
CA GLN A 119 32.72 -2.21 0.17
C GLN A 119 31.62 -1.13 0.04
N GLU A 120 31.57 -0.43 -1.09
CA GLU A 120 30.58 0.62 -1.33
C GLU A 120 29.16 0.04 -1.40
N ILE A 121 28.94 -1.07 -2.14
CA ILE A 121 27.63 -1.72 -2.23
C ILE A 121 27.20 -2.22 -0.85
N CYS A 122 28.06 -2.91 -0.09
CA CYS A 122 27.72 -3.37 1.27
C CYS A 122 27.39 -2.21 2.19
N SER A 123 28.21 -1.15 2.18
CA SER A 123 27.96 0.04 3.01
C SER A 123 26.63 0.71 2.65
N TYR A 124 26.32 0.81 1.37
CA TYR A 124 25.06 1.38 0.89
C TYR A 124 23.87 0.54 1.32
N ILE A 125 23.94 -0.80 1.19
CA ILE A 125 22.88 -1.72 1.64
C ILE A 125 22.66 -1.58 3.15
N VAL A 126 23.73 -1.58 3.96
CA VAL A 126 23.66 -1.45 5.42
C VAL A 126 23.08 -0.09 5.81
N MET A 127 23.55 0.99 5.18
CA MET A 127 23.04 2.34 5.43
C MET A 127 21.53 2.43 5.15
N GLN A 128 21.06 1.90 4.03
CA GLN A 128 19.64 1.87 3.68
C GLN A 128 18.80 1.01 4.65
N GLN A 129 19.35 -0.08 5.14
CA GLN A 129 18.69 -0.90 6.16
C GLN A 129 18.60 -0.16 7.50
N THR A 130 19.67 0.52 7.90
CA THR A 130 19.71 1.32 9.14
C THR A 130 18.73 2.48 9.06
N GLU A 131 18.66 3.21 7.96
CA GLU A 131 17.68 4.29 7.76
C GLU A 131 16.24 3.77 7.88
N LYS A 132 15.92 2.64 7.22
CA LYS A 132 14.60 2.02 7.32
C LYS A 132 14.23 1.61 8.74
N HIS A 133 15.17 1.02 9.47
CA HIS A 133 14.97 0.66 10.87
C HIS A 133 14.76 1.91 11.74
N SER A 134 15.56 2.95 11.52
CA SER A 134 15.42 4.22 12.22
C SER A 134 14.07 4.89 11.95
N ILE A 135 13.60 4.91 10.69
CA ILE A 135 12.28 5.45 10.33
C ILE A 135 11.16 4.63 10.97
N SER A 136 11.23 3.30 10.93
CA SER A 136 10.22 2.45 11.55
C SER A 136 10.18 2.64 13.06
N SER A 137 11.34 2.71 13.72
CA SER A 137 11.45 3.01 15.16
C SER A 137 10.92 4.40 15.50
N PHE A 138 11.16 5.38 14.63
CA PHE A 138 10.64 6.73 14.78
C PHE A 138 9.10 6.74 14.75
N PHE A 139 8.49 6.08 13.77
CA PHE A 139 7.03 5.94 13.73
C PHE A 139 6.49 5.18 14.94
N GLU A 140 7.19 4.13 15.40
CA GLU A 140 6.81 3.41 16.61
C GLU A 140 6.76 4.32 17.83
N GLN A 141 7.74 5.20 17.99
CA GLN A 141 7.75 6.19 19.05
C GLN A 141 6.60 7.19 18.93
N LEU A 142 6.36 7.74 17.73
CA LEU A 142 5.28 8.70 17.50
C LEU A 142 3.88 8.13 17.69
N LEU A 143 3.67 6.85 17.34
CA LEU A 143 2.34 6.26 17.31
C LEU A 143 1.98 5.50 18.59
N LEU A 144 2.97 4.89 19.29
CA LEU A 144 2.72 4.00 20.41
C LEU A 144 3.14 4.55 21.76
N LYS A 145 4.04 5.54 21.79
CA LYS A 145 4.56 6.11 23.05
C LYS A 145 4.08 7.54 23.24
N PRO A 146 3.92 7.99 24.49
CA PRO A 146 3.78 9.42 24.77
C PRO A 146 5.03 10.15 24.27
N VAL A 147 4.86 11.16 23.44
CA VAL A 147 5.99 11.95 22.91
C VAL A 147 6.48 12.90 24.02
N ALA A 148 7.47 12.44 24.80
CA ALA A 148 8.04 13.22 25.91
C ALA A 148 9.22 14.11 25.48
N ALA A 149 9.87 13.81 24.34
CA ALA A 149 11.11 14.46 23.91
C ALA A 149 11.02 14.92 22.45
N GLU A 150 10.12 15.86 22.17
CA GLU A 150 9.88 16.42 20.82
C GLU A 150 11.16 16.96 20.16
N PRO A 151 12.06 17.72 20.85
CA PRO A 151 13.28 18.23 20.22
C PRO A 151 14.23 17.13 19.75
N GLU A 152 14.41 16.06 20.54
CA GLU A 152 15.29 14.94 20.17
C GLU A 152 14.78 14.18 18.96
N LEU A 153 13.46 14.02 18.83
CA LEU A 153 12.84 13.37 17.69
C LEU A 153 12.97 14.23 16.43
N MET A 154 12.82 15.55 16.56
CA MET A 154 13.02 16.48 15.42
C MET A 154 14.48 16.47 14.95
N GLU A 155 15.45 16.50 15.87
CA GLU A 155 16.86 16.43 15.56
C GLU A 155 17.21 15.10 14.87
N HIS A 156 16.67 13.99 15.40
CA HIS A 156 16.85 12.67 14.80
C HIS A 156 16.28 12.59 13.35
N ALA A 157 15.11 13.15 13.11
CA ALA A 157 14.54 13.22 11.75
C ALA A 157 15.41 14.09 10.81
N ALA A 158 15.92 15.23 11.32
CA ALA A 158 16.76 16.15 10.56
C ALA A 158 18.08 15.52 10.12
N VAL A 159 18.70 14.65 10.94
CA VAL A 159 19.91 13.87 10.58
C VAL A 159 19.69 13.04 9.32
N TYR A 160 18.50 12.53 9.11
CA TYR A 160 18.12 11.80 7.89
C TYR A 160 17.56 12.69 6.78
N GLY A 161 17.57 14.03 6.97
CA GLY A 161 17.11 15.01 5.98
C GLY A 161 15.59 15.13 5.88
N TYR A 162 14.86 14.83 6.96
CA TYR A 162 13.41 15.04 7.06
C TYR A 162 13.12 16.30 7.88
N ASP A 163 12.34 17.22 7.28
CA ASP A 163 11.89 18.44 7.94
C ASP A 163 10.49 18.22 8.56
N LEU A 164 10.45 18.20 9.88
CA LEU A 164 9.21 18.08 10.68
C LEU A 164 8.87 19.36 11.43
N SER A 165 9.47 20.48 11.07
CA SER A 165 9.21 21.78 11.69
C SER A 165 7.83 22.35 11.36
N GLN A 166 7.24 21.91 10.26
CA GLN A 166 5.91 22.32 9.82
C GLN A 166 4.87 21.31 10.32
N SER A 167 3.61 21.77 10.42
CA SER A 167 2.47 20.88 10.64
C SER A 167 2.44 19.75 9.61
N GLN A 168 2.22 18.52 10.07
CA GLN A 168 2.22 17.33 9.23
C GLN A 168 0.82 16.70 9.14
N GLN A 169 0.47 16.12 8.02
CA GLN A 169 -0.69 15.24 7.88
C GLN A 169 -0.25 13.80 7.69
N VAL A 170 -0.87 12.89 8.43
CA VAL A 170 -0.63 11.45 8.26
C VAL A 170 -1.48 10.94 7.11
N VAL A 171 -0.84 10.22 6.19
CA VAL A 171 -1.49 9.51 5.11
C VAL A 171 -1.27 8.01 5.28
N VAL A 172 -2.35 7.25 5.15
CA VAL A 172 -2.33 5.78 5.22
C VAL A 172 -2.91 5.23 3.92
N ILE A 173 -2.12 4.42 3.21
CA ILE A 173 -2.56 3.72 1.98
C ILE A 173 -2.67 2.23 2.27
N SER A 174 -3.78 1.66 1.82
CA SER A 174 -4.04 0.23 1.81
C SER A 174 -4.19 -0.25 0.37
N ALA A 175 -3.71 -1.48 0.10
CA ALA A 175 -3.86 -2.15 -1.18
C ALA A 175 -4.40 -3.56 -0.95
N ILE A 176 -5.56 -3.86 -1.53
CA ILE A 176 -6.28 -5.12 -1.38
C ILE A 176 -6.35 -5.82 -2.74
N LEU A 177 -6.04 -7.11 -2.79
CA LEU A 177 -6.18 -7.91 -4.01
C LEU A 177 -7.65 -7.99 -4.47
N LEU A 178 -7.91 -7.65 -5.73
CA LEU A 178 -9.25 -7.65 -6.33
C LEU A 178 -9.81 -9.06 -6.59
N THR A 179 -8.95 -10.07 -6.64
CA THR A 179 -9.34 -11.45 -6.90
C THR A 179 -8.84 -12.38 -5.79
N GLU A 180 -9.75 -13.15 -5.20
CA GLU A 180 -9.43 -14.39 -4.49
C GLU A 180 -8.97 -15.46 -5.50
N GLN A 181 -7.88 -15.21 -6.24
CA GLN A 181 -7.18 -16.32 -6.86
C GLN A 181 -6.70 -17.22 -5.74
N LYS A 182 -7.09 -18.50 -5.78
CA LYS A 182 -6.63 -19.59 -4.88
C LYS A 182 -5.11 -19.74 -5.00
N LEU A 183 -4.38 -18.75 -4.56
CA LEU A 183 -2.94 -18.83 -4.36
C LEU A 183 -2.73 -19.80 -3.21
N THR A 184 -1.99 -20.87 -3.45
CA THR A 184 -1.56 -21.77 -2.37
C THR A 184 -0.92 -20.95 -1.27
N ARG A 185 -1.32 -21.18 0.00
CA ARG A 185 -0.96 -20.35 1.18
C ARG A 185 0.53 -19.96 1.29
N LYS A 186 1.42 -20.74 0.72
CA LYS A 186 2.87 -20.50 0.75
C LYS A 186 3.34 -19.47 -0.28
N ASN A 187 2.75 -19.46 -1.48
CA ASN A 187 3.06 -18.50 -2.54
C ASN A 187 2.37 -17.14 -2.30
N ALA A 188 1.19 -17.13 -1.65
CA ALA A 188 0.47 -15.92 -1.30
C ALA A 188 1.25 -15.02 -0.34
N LYS A 189 1.89 -15.56 0.70
CA LYS A 189 2.68 -14.77 1.65
C LYS A 189 3.91 -14.12 1.01
N HIS A 190 4.61 -14.83 0.14
CA HIS A 190 5.82 -14.31 -0.51
C HIS A 190 5.49 -13.22 -1.52
N ASN A 191 4.48 -13.44 -2.36
CA ASN A 191 4.01 -12.42 -3.32
C ASN A 191 3.46 -11.17 -2.61
N PHE A 192 2.79 -11.33 -1.46
CA PHE A 192 2.24 -10.21 -0.71
C PHE A 192 3.33 -9.29 -0.12
N VAL A 193 4.44 -9.86 0.36
CA VAL A 193 5.59 -9.08 0.85
C VAL A 193 6.26 -8.31 -0.30
N LEU A 194 6.41 -8.94 -1.47
CA LEU A 194 6.97 -8.31 -2.66
C LEU A 194 6.11 -7.13 -3.12
N ILE A 195 4.80 -7.32 -3.24
CA ILE A 195 3.86 -6.26 -3.64
C ILE A 195 3.95 -5.07 -2.69
N LYS A 196 4.01 -5.30 -1.39
CA LYS A 196 4.13 -4.21 -0.40
C LYS A 196 5.44 -3.43 -0.53
N THR A 197 6.54 -4.12 -0.78
CA THR A 197 7.83 -3.46 -1.00
C THR A 197 7.81 -2.64 -2.28
N GLN A 198 7.16 -3.15 -3.35
CA GLN A 198 7.00 -2.41 -4.59
C GLN A 198 6.09 -1.19 -4.42
N LEU A 199 5.00 -1.31 -3.65
CA LEU A 199 4.15 -0.18 -3.27
C LEU A 199 4.92 0.90 -2.50
N GLU A 200 5.69 0.50 -1.48
CA GLU A 200 6.53 1.42 -0.70
C GLU A 200 7.49 2.16 -1.62
N GLN A 201 8.16 1.44 -2.51
CA GLN A 201 9.13 2.02 -3.45
C GLN A 201 8.44 2.97 -4.43
N PHE A 202 7.30 2.57 -5.01
CA PHE A 202 6.54 3.43 -5.92
C PHE A 202 6.13 4.76 -5.26
N VAL A 203 5.62 4.70 -4.02
CA VAL A 203 5.26 5.91 -3.26
C VAL A 203 6.49 6.79 -3.03
N ARG A 204 7.62 6.21 -2.67
CA ARG A 204 8.89 6.92 -2.48
C ARG A 204 9.33 7.63 -3.76
N ASP A 205 9.36 6.92 -4.89
CA ASP A 205 9.77 7.43 -6.18
C ASP A 205 8.84 8.54 -6.68
N PHE A 206 7.52 8.39 -6.45
CA PHE A 206 6.53 9.41 -6.79
C PHE A 206 6.84 10.77 -6.15
N PHE A 207 7.27 10.80 -4.90
CA PHE A 207 7.61 12.04 -4.19
C PHE A 207 9.02 12.52 -4.54
N VAL A 208 9.99 11.61 -4.71
CA VAL A 208 11.36 11.97 -5.15
C VAL A 208 11.34 12.65 -6.52
N MET A 209 10.55 12.15 -7.48
CA MET A 209 10.40 12.78 -8.79
C MET A 209 9.81 14.22 -8.71
N ARG A 210 9.14 14.56 -7.60
CA ARG A 210 8.61 15.89 -7.31
C ARG A 210 9.53 16.74 -6.44
N GLY A 211 10.77 16.27 -6.21
CA GLY A 211 11.75 16.97 -5.38
C GLY A 211 11.41 16.97 -3.89
N GLN A 212 10.54 16.05 -3.44
CA GLN A 212 10.10 15.95 -2.05
C GLN A 212 10.65 14.67 -1.40
N LYS A 213 11.33 14.82 -0.26
CA LYS A 213 11.70 13.71 0.60
C LYS A 213 10.67 13.59 1.72
N ILE A 214 9.92 12.50 1.75
CA ILE A 214 8.88 12.25 2.76
C ILE A 214 9.31 11.15 3.73
N LEU A 215 8.91 11.29 4.98
CA LEU A 215 9.06 10.24 5.98
C LEU A 215 7.99 9.17 5.71
N LEU A 216 8.43 7.97 5.30
CA LEU A 216 7.57 6.89 4.81
C LEU A 216 8.04 5.54 5.34
N THR A 217 7.10 4.71 5.76
CA THR A 217 7.36 3.33 6.22
C THR A 217 6.20 2.39 5.86
N LEU A 218 6.50 1.09 5.84
CA LEU A 218 5.48 0.05 5.93
C LEU A 218 5.14 -0.17 7.40
N TRP A 219 3.90 0.15 7.77
CA TRP A 219 3.38 -0.03 9.12
C TRP A 219 2.27 -1.07 9.11
N MET A 220 2.51 -2.17 9.84
CA MET A 220 1.65 -3.37 9.80
C MET A 220 1.49 -3.92 8.38
N ASP A 221 0.44 -3.54 7.67
CA ASP A 221 0.16 -3.99 6.30
C ASP A 221 -0.18 -2.82 5.35
N LYS A 222 0.11 -1.60 5.75
CA LYS A 222 -0.20 -0.36 5.04
C LYS A 222 1.04 0.46 4.79
N VAL A 223 1.01 1.30 3.78
CA VAL A 223 2.01 2.34 3.57
C VAL A 223 1.60 3.57 4.36
N LEU A 224 2.45 3.99 5.27
CA LEU A 224 2.27 5.14 6.14
C LEU A 224 3.31 6.20 5.81
N PHE A 225 2.89 7.45 5.64
CA PHE A 225 3.81 8.56 5.43
C PHE A 225 3.26 9.88 5.95
N LEU A 226 4.17 10.84 6.14
CA LEU A 226 3.85 12.19 6.56
C LEU A 226 3.96 13.14 5.36
N LEU A 227 2.99 14.02 5.22
CA LEU A 227 3.01 15.14 4.28
C LEU A 227 2.98 16.47 5.05
N PRO A 228 3.84 17.43 4.70
CA PRO A 228 3.71 18.78 5.23
C PRO A 228 2.33 19.36 4.88
N GLU A 229 1.70 20.01 5.86
CA GLU A 229 0.46 20.72 5.63
C GLU A 229 0.70 21.87 4.65
N ASN A 230 -0.18 22.03 3.67
CA ASN A 230 -0.16 23.20 2.82
C ASN A 230 -1.19 24.21 3.32
N VAL A 231 -0.73 25.18 4.11
CA VAL A 231 -1.58 26.23 4.70
C VAL A 231 -2.24 27.11 3.65
N GLN A 232 -1.63 27.24 2.45
CA GLN A 232 -2.16 28.08 1.36
C GLN A 232 -3.21 27.36 0.51
N ASP A 233 -3.17 26.02 0.47
CA ASP A 233 -4.09 25.19 -0.30
C ASP A 233 -4.39 23.89 0.46
N GLU A 234 -5.44 23.92 1.27
CA GLU A 234 -5.89 22.76 2.07
C GLU A 234 -6.22 21.52 1.22
N LYS A 235 -6.57 21.71 -0.07
CA LYS A 235 -6.91 20.60 -0.98
C LYS A 235 -5.68 20.03 -1.67
N LYS A 236 -4.52 20.65 -1.57
CA LYS A 236 -3.32 20.21 -2.28
C LYS A 236 -2.90 18.80 -1.91
N ASN A 237 -2.87 18.47 -0.62
CA ASN A 237 -2.49 17.13 -0.16
C ASN A 237 -3.51 16.09 -0.63
N LEU A 238 -4.81 16.38 -0.58
CA LEU A 238 -5.85 15.52 -1.14
C LEU A 238 -5.61 15.25 -2.64
N SER A 239 -5.34 16.31 -3.42
CA SER A 239 -5.12 16.19 -4.87
C SER A 239 -3.85 15.38 -5.20
N ILE A 240 -2.76 15.57 -4.44
CA ILE A 240 -1.51 14.83 -4.61
C ILE A 240 -1.71 13.34 -4.27
N VAL A 241 -2.39 13.05 -3.17
CA VAL A 241 -2.66 11.68 -2.74
C VAL A 241 -3.64 10.99 -3.70
N GLN A 242 -4.64 11.71 -4.22
CA GLN A 242 -5.53 11.17 -5.25
C GLN A 242 -4.75 10.78 -6.52
N LEU A 243 -3.90 11.68 -7.02
CA LEU A 243 -3.03 11.39 -8.17
C LEU A 243 -2.12 10.17 -7.92
N LEU A 244 -1.56 10.06 -6.73
CA LEU A 244 -0.74 8.90 -6.34
C LEU A 244 -1.56 7.61 -6.36
N VAL A 245 -2.76 7.61 -5.78
CA VAL A 245 -3.66 6.45 -5.73
C VAL A 245 -4.12 6.04 -7.13
N ASP A 246 -4.41 7.00 -8.01
CA ASP A 246 -4.77 6.74 -9.39
C ASP A 246 -3.62 6.06 -10.15
N GLN A 247 -2.40 6.58 -10.05
CA GLN A 247 -1.20 5.99 -10.67
C GLN A 247 -0.87 4.60 -10.08
N LEU A 248 -1.04 4.41 -8.76
CA LEU A 248 -0.90 3.09 -8.15
C LEU A 248 -1.91 2.08 -8.72
N GLY A 249 -3.16 2.50 -8.90
CA GLY A 249 -4.21 1.66 -9.50
C GLY A 249 -3.96 1.32 -10.97
N GLU A 250 -3.37 2.23 -11.74
CA GLU A 250 -2.94 1.99 -13.12
C GLU A 250 -1.76 1.02 -13.20
N HIS A 251 -0.78 1.17 -12.31
CA HIS A 251 0.43 0.34 -12.27
C HIS A 251 0.12 -1.07 -11.71
N PHE A 252 -0.68 -1.15 -10.66
CA PHE A 252 -1.06 -2.41 -9.99
C PHE A 252 -2.51 -2.76 -10.28
N THR A 253 -2.84 -3.12 -11.51
CA THR A 253 -4.22 -3.38 -11.98
C THR A 253 -4.98 -4.47 -11.23
N THR A 254 -4.27 -5.33 -10.51
CA THR A 254 -4.83 -6.41 -9.67
C THR A 254 -5.17 -5.97 -8.25
N LEU A 255 -4.83 -4.72 -7.88
CA LEU A 255 -5.05 -4.18 -6.54
C LEU A 255 -6.18 -3.15 -6.54
N ASN A 256 -6.96 -3.15 -5.48
CA ASN A 256 -7.78 -2.01 -5.11
C ASN A 256 -6.99 -1.16 -4.11
N VAL A 257 -6.69 0.07 -4.47
CA VAL A 257 -5.90 0.99 -3.65
C VAL A 257 -6.82 2.05 -3.05
N ALA A 258 -6.73 2.23 -1.75
CA ALA A 258 -7.48 3.29 -1.04
C ALA A 258 -6.55 4.04 -0.10
N ALA A 259 -6.85 5.30 0.16
CA ALA A 259 -6.09 6.11 1.10
C ALA A 259 -6.98 6.91 2.05
N GLY A 260 -6.49 7.08 3.27
CA GLY A 260 -7.06 7.99 4.26
C GLY A 260 -6.04 9.04 4.69
N ILE A 261 -6.49 10.27 4.85
CA ILE A 261 -5.69 11.42 5.28
C ILE A 261 -6.25 11.93 6.60
N GLY A 262 -5.39 12.04 7.62
CA GLY A 262 -5.74 12.62 8.92
C GLY A 262 -5.76 14.14 8.90
N SER A 263 -6.29 14.74 9.96
CA SER A 263 -6.23 16.18 10.17
C SER A 263 -4.77 16.64 10.38
N PRO A 264 -4.46 17.90 10.10
CA PRO A 264 -3.16 18.47 10.38
C PRO A 264 -2.72 18.28 11.82
N ALA A 265 -1.47 17.86 12.02
CA ALA A 265 -0.80 17.68 13.30
C ALA A 265 0.24 18.82 13.47
N PRO A 266 -0.11 19.92 14.17
CA PRO A 266 0.80 21.05 14.35
C PRO A 266 2.07 20.70 15.12
N LEU A 267 1.98 19.71 16.02
CA LEU A 267 3.07 19.23 16.87
C LEU A 267 3.23 17.72 16.66
N LEU A 268 4.43 17.19 16.90
CA LEU A 268 4.71 15.75 16.77
C LEU A 268 3.81 14.88 17.66
N GLN A 269 3.45 15.36 18.85
CA GLN A 269 2.52 14.68 19.75
C GLN A 269 1.11 14.48 19.15
N ASN A 270 0.70 15.31 18.18
CA ASN A 270 -0.58 15.20 17.47
C ASN A 270 -0.57 14.19 16.32
N ILE A 271 0.60 13.68 15.94
CA ILE A 271 0.73 12.72 14.80
C ILE A 271 -0.04 11.43 15.08
N ARG A 272 -0.05 10.96 16.32
CA ARG A 272 -0.85 9.79 16.71
C ARG A 272 -2.33 9.99 16.43
N GLU A 273 -2.87 11.15 16.77
CA GLU A 273 -4.28 11.46 16.50
C GLU A 273 -4.54 11.54 14.99
N SER A 274 -3.70 12.25 14.25
CA SER A 274 -3.77 12.30 12.78
C SER A 274 -3.72 10.90 12.15
N TYR A 275 -2.90 9.98 12.69
CA TYR A 275 -2.85 8.58 12.25
C TYR A 275 -4.16 7.84 12.51
N LEU A 276 -4.76 7.99 13.69
CA LEU A 276 -6.05 7.37 14.01
C LEU A 276 -7.16 7.90 13.09
N GLN A 277 -7.17 9.18 12.85
CA GLN A 277 -8.09 9.84 11.92
C GLN A 277 -7.88 9.38 10.48
N ALA A 278 -6.62 9.25 10.02
CA ALA A 278 -6.31 8.72 8.70
C ALA A 278 -6.81 7.27 8.52
N ASN A 279 -6.70 6.44 9.57
CA ASN A 279 -7.26 5.08 9.52
C ASN A 279 -8.80 5.07 9.48
N LYS A 280 -9.48 5.99 10.19
CA LYS A 280 -10.95 6.15 10.09
C LYS A 280 -11.35 6.55 8.66
N ALA A 281 -10.63 7.50 8.05
CA ALA A 281 -10.85 7.92 6.66
C ALA A 281 -10.57 6.78 5.65
N LEU A 282 -9.50 6.04 5.84
CA LEU A 282 -9.18 4.87 5.02
C LEU A 282 -10.26 3.78 5.13
N TRP A 283 -10.71 3.48 6.34
CA TRP A 283 -11.78 2.50 6.54
C TRP A 283 -13.07 2.90 5.79
N PHE A 284 -13.39 4.20 5.83
CA PHE A 284 -14.53 4.74 5.08
C PHE A 284 -14.33 4.57 3.57
N ALA A 285 -13.15 4.91 3.03
CA ALA A 285 -12.81 4.71 1.63
C ALA A 285 -12.97 3.25 1.19
N GLU A 286 -12.47 2.30 1.99
CA GLU A 286 -12.58 0.86 1.72
C GLU A 286 -14.02 0.33 1.77
N SER A 287 -14.89 0.96 2.60
CA SER A 287 -16.29 0.54 2.76
C SER A 287 -17.18 0.88 1.55
N LEU A 288 -16.79 1.86 0.73
CA LEU A 288 -17.59 2.34 -0.39
C LEU A 288 -17.54 1.45 -1.64
N ALA A 289 -16.76 0.38 -1.64
CA ALA A 289 -16.60 -0.56 -2.76
C ALA A 289 -16.28 0.10 -4.13
N THR A 290 -15.89 1.38 -4.14
CA THR A 290 -15.42 2.09 -5.32
C THR A 290 -13.92 1.89 -5.48
N LYS A 291 -13.44 1.83 -6.72
CA LYS A 291 -12.00 1.71 -6.98
C LYS A 291 -11.32 3.07 -6.73
N GLN A 292 -10.10 3.03 -6.16
CA GLN A 292 -9.20 4.18 -6.08
C GLN A 292 -9.80 5.40 -5.35
N CYS A 293 -10.14 5.22 -4.08
CA CYS A 293 -10.75 6.26 -3.25
C CYS A 293 -9.76 6.88 -2.27
N VAL A 294 -9.81 8.21 -2.15
CA VAL A 294 -9.09 8.96 -1.13
C VAL A 294 -10.08 9.79 -0.32
N TYR A 295 -10.03 9.69 1.00
CA TYR A 295 -10.84 10.49 1.91
C TYR A 295 -9.97 11.18 2.95
N THR A 296 -10.30 12.43 3.28
CA THR A 296 -9.76 13.12 4.45
C THR A 296 -10.67 12.89 5.64
N TYR A 297 -10.12 12.93 6.85
CA TYR A 297 -10.95 12.83 8.06
C TYR A 297 -11.98 13.96 8.12
N GLU A 298 -11.62 15.18 7.67
CA GLU A 298 -12.51 16.33 7.61
C GLU A 298 -13.75 16.07 6.75
N SER A 299 -13.60 15.32 5.66
CA SER A 299 -14.69 15.02 4.72
C SER A 299 -15.70 13.98 5.21
N LEU A 300 -15.43 13.30 6.33
CA LEU A 300 -16.29 12.22 6.83
C LEU A 300 -17.65 12.67 7.39
N GLY A 301 -17.82 13.96 7.71
CA GLY A 301 -19.11 14.47 8.18
C GLY A 301 -19.62 13.74 9.42
N ILE A 302 -20.84 13.21 9.35
CA ILE A 302 -21.51 12.50 10.46
C ILE A 302 -20.75 11.24 10.90
N TYR A 303 -19.98 10.63 10.03
CA TYR A 303 -19.21 9.42 10.37
C TYR A 303 -18.17 9.66 11.46
N LYS A 304 -17.66 10.90 11.62
CA LYS A 304 -16.77 11.24 12.74
C LYS A 304 -17.42 10.95 14.09
N LEU A 305 -18.71 11.29 14.24
CA LEU A 305 -19.46 11.02 15.47
C LEU A 305 -19.73 9.52 15.64
N LEU A 306 -20.04 8.82 14.56
CA LEU A 306 -20.30 7.38 14.62
C LEU A 306 -19.08 6.59 15.07
N PHE A 307 -17.88 7.00 14.73
CA PHE A 307 -16.64 6.36 15.17
C PHE A 307 -16.38 6.49 16.69
N GLU A 308 -16.99 7.46 17.36
CA GLU A 308 -16.86 7.64 18.82
C GLU A 308 -17.86 6.79 19.62
N ILE A 309 -18.82 6.13 18.93
CA ILE A 309 -19.84 5.31 19.56
C ILE A 309 -19.38 3.85 19.58
N PRO A 310 -19.42 3.16 20.73
CA PRO A 310 -19.13 1.73 20.81
C PRO A 310 -19.97 0.91 19.84
N LEU A 311 -19.34 -0.12 19.24
CA LEU A 311 -19.95 -0.95 18.21
C LEU A 311 -21.28 -1.59 18.66
N GLU A 312 -21.34 -2.08 19.90
CA GLU A 312 -22.52 -2.71 20.47
C GLU A 312 -23.73 -1.74 20.52
N LYS A 313 -23.45 -0.45 20.78
CA LYS A 313 -24.50 0.58 20.78
C LYS A 313 -24.98 0.89 19.37
N LEU A 314 -24.08 0.90 18.39
CA LEU A 314 -24.45 1.06 16.97
C LEU A 314 -25.27 -0.13 16.47
N GLN A 315 -24.88 -1.34 16.85
CA GLN A 315 -25.62 -2.56 16.51
C GLN A 315 -27.01 -2.57 17.13
N ALA A 316 -27.12 -2.25 18.43
CA ALA A 316 -28.40 -2.17 19.11
C ALA A 316 -29.31 -1.12 18.46
N TYR A 317 -28.78 0.04 18.09
CA TYR A 317 -29.54 1.07 17.37
C TYR A 317 -30.04 0.59 16.00
N CYS A 318 -29.16 -0.09 15.24
CA CYS A 318 -29.57 -0.68 13.95
C CYS A 318 -30.71 -1.68 14.11
N GLU A 319 -30.58 -2.60 15.06
CA GLU A 319 -31.59 -3.62 15.33
C GLU A 319 -32.95 -2.97 15.69
N GLU A 320 -32.93 -1.96 16.55
CA GLU A 320 -34.14 -1.22 16.94
C GLU A 320 -34.82 -0.50 15.76
N ILE A 321 -34.04 0.12 14.87
CA ILE A 321 -34.56 1.03 13.85
C ILE A 321 -34.91 0.33 12.55
N ILE A 322 -34.05 -0.58 12.09
CA ILE A 322 -34.17 -1.23 10.78
C ILE A 322 -34.16 -2.76 10.83
N GLY A 323 -34.01 -3.38 12.02
CA GLY A 323 -33.97 -4.84 12.16
C GLY A 323 -35.16 -5.53 11.53
N THR A 324 -36.37 -5.00 11.76
CA THR A 324 -37.60 -5.52 11.13
C THR A 324 -37.62 -5.42 9.61
N LEU A 325 -36.96 -4.41 9.03
CA LEU A 325 -36.78 -4.28 7.57
C LEU A 325 -35.82 -5.31 7.04
N GLU A 326 -34.70 -5.54 7.75
CA GLU A 326 -33.71 -6.58 7.40
C GLU A 326 -34.30 -7.98 7.45
N GLU A 327 -35.06 -8.30 8.51
CA GLU A 327 -35.78 -9.56 8.62
C GLU A 327 -36.80 -9.74 7.48
N HIS A 328 -37.54 -8.67 7.14
CA HIS A 328 -38.47 -8.69 6.03
C HIS A 328 -37.77 -8.92 4.69
N ASP A 329 -36.62 -8.28 4.45
CA ASP A 329 -35.82 -8.48 3.23
C ASP A 329 -35.27 -9.91 3.15
N GLN A 330 -34.88 -10.52 4.27
CA GLN A 330 -34.44 -11.91 4.32
C GLN A 330 -35.53 -12.90 3.92
N HIS A 331 -36.77 -12.67 4.41
CA HIS A 331 -37.90 -13.55 4.15
C HIS A 331 -38.48 -13.37 2.74
N TYR A 332 -38.66 -12.14 2.29
CA TYR A 332 -39.45 -11.81 1.10
C TYR A 332 -38.58 -11.32 -0.10
N LYS A 333 -37.27 -11.15 0.10
CA LYS A 333 -36.28 -10.68 -0.93
C LYS A 333 -36.75 -9.39 -1.62
N MET A 334 -37.29 -8.44 -0.84
CA MET A 334 -37.87 -7.19 -1.36
C MET A 334 -36.87 -6.07 -1.56
N ASP A 335 -35.68 -6.13 -0.95
CA ASP A 335 -34.63 -5.11 -1.05
C ASP A 335 -35.07 -3.73 -0.50
N LEU A 336 -35.75 -3.75 0.65
CA LEU A 336 -36.30 -2.54 1.30
C LEU A 336 -35.19 -1.64 1.85
N VAL A 337 -34.22 -2.24 2.57
CA VAL A 337 -33.11 -1.50 3.20
C VAL A 337 -32.26 -0.78 2.15
N ASN A 338 -31.90 -1.44 1.04
CA ASN A 338 -31.16 -0.81 -0.04
C ASN A 338 -32.02 0.24 -0.79
N SER A 339 -33.33 -0.02 -0.96
CA SER A 339 -34.23 0.95 -1.57
C SER A 339 -34.32 2.23 -0.73
N LEU A 340 -34.36 2.09 0.58
CA LEU A 340 -34.38 3.21 1.52
C LEU A 340 -33.07 4.00 1.49
N PHE A 341 -31.94 3.29 1.44
CA PHE A 341 -30.62 3.93 1.33
C PHE A 341 -30.52 4.79 0.07
N VAL A 342 -30.81 4.22 -1.10
CA VAL A 342 -30.75 4.96 -2.38
C VAL A 342 -31.76 6.11 -2.40
N TYR A 343 -32.93 5.94 -1.77
CA TYR A 343 -33.92 7.00 -1.63
C TYR A 343 -33.36 8.21 -0.86
N PHE A 344 -32.62 7.98 0.22
CA PHE A 344 -31.99 9.06 0.97
C PHE A 344 -30.82 9.70 0.20
N GLU A 345 -30.00 8.93 -0.49
CA GLU A 345 -28.92 9.45 -1.35
C GLU A 345 -29.46 10.36 -2.46
N GLU A 346 -30.64 10.05 -3.01
CA GLU A 346 -31.32 10.86 -4.02
C GLU A 346 -32.21 11.96 -3.40
N ASN A 347 -31.99 12.32 -2.12
CA ASN A 347 -32.73 13.33 -1.38
C ASN A 347 -34.25 13.15 -1.39
N GLY A 348 -34.72 11.91 -1.39
CA GLY A 348 -36.14 11.57 -1.43
C GLY A 348 -36.80 11.68 -2.80
N ASN A 349 -36.00 11.79 -3.87
CA ASN A 349 -36.50 11.87 -5.23
C ASN A 349 -36.84 10.50 -5.81
N VAL A 350 -38.12 10.14 -5.81
CA VAL A 350 -38.64 8.84 -6.27
C VAL A 350 -38.22 8.50 -7.69
N VAL A 351 -38.19 9.49 -8.61
CA VAL A 351 -37.86 9.27 -10.01
C VAL A 351 -36.37 8.94 -10.18
N LYS A 352 -35.48 9.67 -9.51
CA LYS A 352 -34.05 9.38 -9.54
C LYS A 352 -33.73 8.05 -8.85
N THR A 353 -34.34 7.78 -7.72
CA THR A 353 -34.20 6.53 -6.97
C THR A 353 -34.60 5.32 -7.80
N SER A 354 -35.78 5.37 -8.45
CA SER A 354 -36.28 4.26 -9.27
C SER A 354 -35.36 3.96 -10.44
N LYS A 355 -34.85 5.00 -11.12
CA LYS A 355 -33.85 4.85 -12.20
C LYS A 355 -32.55 4.21 -11.68
N ARG A 356 -32.03 4.66 -10.56
CA ARG A 356 -30.79 4.15 -9.98
C ARG A 356 -30.91 2.69 -9.48
N LEU A 357 -32.08 2.31 -9.01
CA LEU A 357 -32.39 0.93 -8.61
C LEU A 357 -32.83 0.02 -9.77
N PHE A 358 -32.95 0.56 -10.97
CA PHE A 358 -33.45 -0.17 -12.14
C PHE A 358 -34.82 -0.80 -11.92
N VAL A 359 -35.73 -0.11 -11.20
CA VAL A 359 -37.11 -0.54 -10.93
C VAL A 359 -38.13 0.46 -11.48
N HIS A 360 -39.35 -0.01 -11.74
CA HIS A 360 -40.45 0.91 -12.10
C HIS A 360 -40.80 1.79 -10.90
N ARG A 361 -41.28 3.02 -11.14
CA ARG A 361 -41.70 3.96 -10.10
C ARG A 361 -42.72 3.35 -9.15
N ASN A 362 -43.75 2.67 -9.68
CA ASN A 362 -44.78 2.04 -8.84
C ASN A 362 -44.22 0.97 -7.90
N THR A 363 -43.19 0.25 -8.32
CA THR A 363 -42.49 -0.74 -7.49
C THR A 363 -41.74 -0.04 -6.33
N LEU A 364 -41.13 1.11 -6.61
CA LEU A 364 -40.48 1.88 -5.56
C LEU A 364 -41.53 2.46 -4.59
N ASP A 365 -42.63 3.06 -5.10
CA ASP A 365 -43.68 3.59 -4.26
C ASP A 365 -44.27 2.49 -3.36
N TYR A 366 -44.46 1.28 -3.87
CA TYR A 366 -44.85 0.12 -3.07
C TYR A 366 -43.83 -0.23 -1.98
N ARG A 367 -42.50 -0.26 -2.34
CA ARG A 367 -41.45 -0.53 -1.36
C ARG A 367 -41.38 0.53 -0.28
N LEU A 368 -41.49 1.83 -0.61
CA LEU A 368 -41.49 2.93 0.36
C LEU A 368 -42.71 2.83 1.33
N LYS A 369 -43.90 2.53 0.80
CA LYS A 369 -45.05 2.28 1.65
C LYS A 369 -44.84 1.07 2.57
N LYS A 370 -44.24 -0.01 2.04
CA LYS A 370 -43.97 -1.20 2.84
C LYS A 370 -42.93 -0.92 3.94
N ILE A 371 -41.92 -0.05 3.67
CA ILE A 371 -40.99 0.41 4.69
C ILE A 371 -41.70 1.10 5.82
N GLU A 372 -42.67 2.01 5.53
CA GLU A 372 -43.45 2.67 6.56
C GLU A 372 -44.30 1.69 7.37
N ASP A 373 -44.92 0.70 6.69
CA ASP A 373 -45.79 -0.28 7.35
C ASP A 373 -45.00 -1.24 8.26
N VAL A 374 -43.81 -1.67 7.82
CA VAL A 374 -42.98 -2.63 8.57
C VAL A 374 -42.22 -1.95 9.71
N SER A 375 -41.64 -0.77 9.47
CA SER A 375 -40.86 -0.05 10.48
C SER A 375 -41.76 0.74 11.48
N GLY A 376 -43.02 0.97 11.13
CA GLY A 376 -43.90 1.85 11.89
C GLY A 376 -43.53 3.35 11.83
N LYS A 377 -42.57 3.72 11.01
CA LYS A 377 -42.04 5.08 10.87
C LYS A 377 -42.50 5.73 9.58
N LYS A 378 -42.77 7.05 9.61
CA LYS A 378 -43.27 7.79 8.46
C LYS A 378 -42.18 8.61 7.78
N LEU A 379 -41.96 8.40 6.50
CA LEU A 379 -40.97 9.13 5.70
C LEU A 379 -41.30 10.64 5.57
N ALA A 380 -42.53 11.01 5.74
CA ALA A 380 -42.99 12.39 5.80
C ALA A 380 -42.67 13.09 7.14
N ASN A 381 -42.49 12.31 8.22
CA ASN A 381 -42.08 12.85 9.51
C ASN A 381 -40.57 13.05 9.55
N SER A 382 -40.11 14.26 9.87
CA SER A 382 -38.69 14.61 9.84
C SER A 382 -37.84 13.80 10.84
N TYR A 383 -38.39 13.49 12.01
CA TYR A 383 -37.68 12.73 13.04
C TYR A 383 -37.60 11.24 12.68
N ASP A 384 -38.67 10.61 12.23
CA ASP A 384 -38.68 9.24 11.75
C ASP A 384 -37.75 9.06 10.57
N ARG A 385 -37.77 10.02 9.65
CA ARG A 385 -36.87 10.06 8.48
C ARG A 385 -35.39 10.11 8.88
N LEU A 386 -35.02 10.94 9.88
CA LEU A 386 -33.68 11.01 10.41
C LEU A 386 -33.26 9.69 11.05
N MET A 387 -34.12 9.08 11.88
CA MET A 387 -33.87 7.79 12.52
C MET A 387 -33.60 6.70 11.47
N LEU A 388 -34.46 6.59 10.47
CA LEU A 388 -34.33 5.63 9.39
C LEU A 388 -33.03 5.89 8.58
N GLN A 389 -32.71 7.13 8.31
CA GLN A 389 -31.49 7.51 7.58
C GLN A 389 -30.22 7.12 8.34
N LEU A 390 -30.16 7.41 9.65
CA LEU A 390 -29.05 6.98 10.52
C LEU A 390 -28.98 5.44 10.60
N GLY A 391 -30.10 4.76 10.79
CA GLY A 391 -30.13 3.29 10.83
C GLY A 391 -29.52 2.66 9.58
N VAL A 392 -29.93 3.14 8.41
CA VAL A 392 -29.40 2.62 7.12
C VAL A 392 -27.93 2.98 6.92
N ILE A 393 -27.49 4.17 7.30
CA ILE A 393 -26.09 4.58 7.26
C ILE A 393 -25.22 3.64 8.12
N ILE A 394 -25.66 3.40 9.37
CA ILE A 394 -24.94 2.55 10.31
C ILE A 394 -24.93 1.09 9.83
N ALA A 395 -26.08 0.56 9.38
CA ALA A 395 -26.16 -0.80 8.84
C ALA A 395 -25.19 -1.03 7.69
N ARG A 396 -25.10 -0.08 6.76
CA ARG A 396 -24.18 -0.19 5.64
C ARG A 396 -22.71 -0.21 6.08
N GLN A 397 -22.37 0.58 7.10
CA GLN A 397 -21.03 0.54 7.70
C GLN A 397 -20.72 -0.79 8.38
N LEU A 398 -21.68 -1.36 9.09
CA LEU A 398 -21.53 -2.63 9.78
C LEU A 398 -21.56 -3.84 8.82
N GLY A 399 -21.75 -3.62 7.50
CA GLY A 399 -21.87 -4.68 6.51
C GLY A 399 -23.28 -5.24 6.39
N GLY A 400 -24.27 -4.48 6.82
CA GLY A 400 -25.70 -4.80 6.67
C GLY A 400 -26.17 -4.61 5.24
N GLY A 401 -26.39 -5.71 4.55
CA GLY A 401 -26.89 -5.86 3.19
C GLY A 401 -26.32 -7.15 2.60
N HIS A 402 -27.12 -8.17 2.45
CA HIS A 402 -26.91 -9.51 1.82
C HIS A 402 -25.54 -10.23 2.00
N ASN A 403 -24.52 -9.53 2.51
CA ASN A 403 -23.21 -10.09 2.88
C ASN A 403 -22.78 -9.45 4.20
N ARG A 404 -23.21 -10.00 5.33
CA ARG A 404 -22.64 -9.71 6.66
C ARG A 404 -21.18 -10.11 6.61
N ASN A 405 -20.34 -9.22 6.12
CA ASN A 405 -18.92 -9.44 6.08
C ASN A 405 -18.41 -9.26 7.53
N THR A 406 -18.29 -10.37 8.27
CA THR A 406 -17.65 -10.43 9.59
C THR A 406 -16.28 -9.73 9.62
N TYR A 407 -15.73 -9.46 8.45
CA TYR A 407 -14.51 -8.70 8.23
C TYR A 407 -14.66 -7.21 8.59
N ASN A 408 -15.78 -6.56 8.24
CA ASN A 408 -16.01 -5.14 8.54
C ASN A 408 -16.25 -4.90 10.04
N VAL A 409 -16.97 -5.79 10.70
CA VAL A 409 -17.19 -5.72 12.16
C VAL A 409 -15.86 -5.87 12.91
N ARG A 410 -15.05 -6.89 12.60
CA ARG A 410 -13.74 -7.10 13.20
C ARG A 410 -12.76 -5.95 12.92
N LYS A 411 -12.91 -5.27 11.81
CA LYS A 411 -12.07 -4.14 11.43
C LYS A 411 -12.47 -2.87 12.19
N TYR A 412 -13.77 -2.68 12.43
CA TYR A 412 -14.30 -1.61 13.27
C TYR A 412 -13.83 -1.77 14.73
N GLU A 413 -13.94 -2.98 15.30
CA GLU A 413 -13.43 -3.31 16.64
C GLU A 413 -11.94 -2.98 16.79
N LYS A 414 -11.11 -3.36 15.80
CA LYS A 414 -9.68 -3.03 15.83
C LYS A 414 -9.39 -1.53 15.83
N ILE A 415 -10.21 -0.72 15.16
CA ILE A 415 -10.04 0.74 15.14
C ILE A 415 -10.52 1.38 16.44
N SER A 416 -11.63 0.87 17.02
CA SER A 416 -12.19 1.36 18.29
C SER A 416 -11.38 0.93 19.52
N HIS A 417 -10.68 -0.22 19.49
CA HIS A 417 -9.84 -0.73 20.58
C HIS A 417 -8.36 -0.34 20.50
N THR A 418 -7.93 0.35 19.45
CA THR A 418 -6.57 0.90 19.35
C THR A 418 -6.46 2.28 20.02
N LEU A 419 -7.53 2.71 20.68
CA LEU A 419 -7.61 3.83 21.61
C LEU A 419 -7.32 3.37 23.04
#